data_ed706e53d7863ff48dfcf41fe3cdb946
#
_entry.id   ed706e53d7863ff48dfcf41fe3cdb946
#
_cell.length_a   1.000
_cell.length_b   1.000
_cell.length_c   1.000
_cell.angle_alpha   90.00
_cell.angle_beta   90.00
_cell.angle_gamma   90.00
#
_symmetry.space_group_name_H-M   'P 1'
#
loop_
_entity.id
_entity.type
_entity.pdbx_description
1 polymer ?
#
loop_
_entity_poly.entity_id
_entity_poly.type
_entity_poly.pdbx_seq_one_letter_code
_entity_poly.pdbx_strand_id
1 'polypeptide(L)'
;MSQQKSKKTLINWDLVTVNPNNKNWDWKDLFCYWGVNIQSIIGFSLITSLYLIYDLNTLVVFTGTLVGSFLVVFFCNLIGKPSQKFGLPFAVLLRSSLGFNGAKFFGLIRSLVGIFLFGIQTYFLSKILVYLIRILLFTIDDSILQQNIFIFYYFGLNIIDWSAILISIIFQTLLFSIGIQYNKKLINFSAITVYVGMLIFFFVVFLSDVKITSEAFSTIFNLNNFLDVNNLAPLFTVAGTIFVYFSILFELLTCWSLQIRVYQLV
;
A
#
# COMPACT_ATOMS: atom_id res chain seq x y z
N MET A 1 -44.56 -30.26 21.64
CA MET A 1 -43.75 -29.05 21.32
C MET A 1 -42.30 -29.49 21.08
N SER A 2 -41.94 -29.68 19.82
CA SER A 2 -40.55 -30.03 19.44
C SER A 2 -39.69 -28.77 19.48
N GLN A 3 -38.67 -28.74 20.33
CA GLN A 3 -37.64 -27.73 20.33
C GLN A 3 -36.88 -27.85 19.00
N GLN A 4 -37.16 -26.91 18.10
CA GLN A 4 -36.39 -26.70 16.91
C GLN A 4 -34.99 -26.20 17.33
N LYS A 5 -34.00 -27.10 17.34
CA LYS A 5 -32.58 -26.71 17.49
C LYS A 5 -32.27 -25.67 16.45
N SER A 6 -32.15 -24.42 16.85
CA SER A 6 -31.66 -23.31 16.04
C SER A 6 -30.30 -23.76 15.45
N LYS A 7 -30.30 -24.06 14.15
CA LYS A 7 -29.04 -24.22 13.40
C LYS A 7 -28.29 -22.90 13.58
N LYS A 8 -27.15 -22.90 14.26
CA LYS A 8 -26.22 -21.78 14.31
C LYS A 8 -25.83 -21.48 12.85
N THR A 9 -26.55 -20.57 12.22
CA THR A 9 -26.17 -20.03 10.92
C THR A 9 -24.87 -19.30 11.12
N LEU A 10 -23.82 -19.75 10.46
CA LEU A 10 -22.53 -19.03 10.39
C LEU A 10 -22.81 -17.69 9.69
N ILE A 11 -23.03 -16.66 10.49
CA ILE A 11 -23.22 -15.29 10.00
C ILE A 11 -21.82 -14.72 9.79
N ASN A 12 -21.46 -14.52 8.53
CA ASN A 12 -20.22 -13.82 8.19
C ASN A 12 -20.52 -12.31 8.16
N TRP A 13 -20.12 -11.61 9.19
CA TRP A 13 -20.31 -10.17 9.33
C TRP A 13 -19.62 -9.34 8.24
N ASP A 14 -18.57 -9.88 7.61
CA ASP A 14 -17.88 -9.23 6.49
C ASP A 14 -18.73 -9.13 5.22
N LEU A 15 -19.81 -9.90 5.14
CA LEU A 15 -20.76 -9.89 4.03
C LEU A 15 -22.00 -9.06 4.30
N VAL A 16 -22.14 -8.49 5.49
CA VAL A 16 -23.28 -7.68 5.90
C VAL A 16 -23.04 -6.22 5.50
N THR A 17 -24.08 -5.56 4.99
CA THR A 17 -24.02 -4.13 4.67
C THR A 17 -23.81 -3.29 5.93
N VAL A 18 -22.90 -2.32 5.84
CA VAL A 18 -22.59 -1.44 6.98
C VAL A 18 -23.70 -0.39 7.16
N ASN A 19 -24.19 -0.27 8.40
CA ASN A 19 -25.14 0.78 8.75
C ASN A 19 -24.50 2.17 8.54
N PRO A 20 -25.20 3.13 7.88
CA PRO A 20 -24.70 4.48 7.68
C PRO A 20 -24.21 5.18 8.96
N ASN A 21 -24.85 4.90 10.11
CA ASN A 21 -24.45 5.48 11.39
C ASN A 21 -23.11 4.97 11.93
N ASN A 22 -22.62 3.85 11.43
CA ASN A 22 -21.33 3.26 11.84
C ASN A 22 -20.17 3.70 10.94
N LYS A 23 -20.39 4.58 9.98
CA LYS A 23 -19.34 5.10 9.10
C LYS A 23 -18.57 6.20 9.80
N ASN A 24 -17.30 5.93 10.12
CA ASN A 24 -16.46 6.80 10.95
C ASN A 24 -15.27 7.43 10.23
N TRP A 25 -15.12 7.19 8.91
CA TRP A 25 -13.98 7.68 8.15
C TRP A 25 -14.31 8.99 7.44
N ASP A 26 -13.43 9.97 7.62
CA ASP A 26 -13.47 11.27 6.94
C ASP A 26 -12.51 11.29 5.75
N TRP A 27 -12.56 12.34 4.92
CA TRP A 27 -11.66 12.52 3.80
C TRP A 27 -10.18 12.60 4.22
N LYS A 28 -9.89 13.10 5.43
CA LYS A 28 -8.53 13.15 6.00
C LYS A 28 -7.98 11.75 6.25
N ASP A 29 -8.81 10.86 6.76
CA ASP A 29 -8.43 9.48 7.00
C ASP A 29 -8.12 8.77 5.68
N LEU A 30 -8.92 9.05 4.64
CA LEU A 30 -8.69 8.52 3.30
C LEU A 30 -7.38 9.05 2.69
N PHE A 31 -7.10 10.34 2.86
CA PHE A 31 -5.85 10.95 2.42
C PHE A 31 -4.63 10.30 3.11
N CYS A 32 -4.71 10.11 4.43
CA CYS A 32 -3.66 9.43 5.19
C CYS A 32 -3.49 7.97 4.72
N TYR A 33 -4.59 7.26 4.51
CA TYR A 33 -4.56 5.89 4.01
C TYR A 33 -3.86 5.77 2.66
N TRP A 34 -4.21 6.62 1.70
CA TRP A 34 -3.55 6.67 0.40
C TRP A 34 -2.08 7.05 0.52
N GLY A 35 -1.75 8.00 1.38
CA GLY A 35 -0.38 8.41 1.62
C GLY A 35 0.53 7.26 2.04
N VAL A 36 0.09 6.44 2.99
CA VAL A 36 0.85 5.25 3.44
C VAL A 36 1.00 4.21 2.33
N ASN A 37 -0.04 4.01 1.51
CA ASN A 37 0.01 3.00 0.44
C ASN A 37 0.87 3.45 -0.75
N ILE A 38 0.81 4.73 -1.13
CA ILE A 38 1.61 5.27 -2.24
C ILE A 38 3.09 5.29 -1.87
N GLN A 39 3.42 5.74 -0.67
CA GLN A 39 4.78 5.87 -0.18
C GLN A 39 5.30 4.53 0.39
N SER A 40 5.17 3.48 -0.39
CA SER A 40 5.69 2.15 -0.05
C SER A 40 7.06 1.92 -0.69
N ILE A 41 7.86 1.05 -0.08
CA ILE A 41 9.16 0.64 -0.62
C ILE A 41 9.02 0.09 -2.05
N ILE A 42 7.94 -0.66 -2.31
CA ILE A 42 7.65 -1.20 -3.64
C ILE A 42 7.35 -0.07 -4.64
N GLY A 43 6.56 0.94 -4.23
CA GLY A 43 6.27 2.10 -5.07
C GLY A 43 7.53 2.91 -5.42
N PHE A 44 8.40 3.14 -4.44
CA PHE A 44 9.67 3.83 -4.69
C PHE A 44 10.60 3.03 -5.60
N SER A 45 10.75 1.72 -5.38
CA SER A 45 11.59 0.88 -6.23
C SER A 45 11.05 0.78 -7.66
N LEU A 46 9.73 0.79 -7.84
CA LEU A 46 9.10 0.82 -9.17
C LEU A 46 9.47 2.12 -9.91
N ILE A 47 9.28 3.29 -9.29
CA ILE A 47 9.63 4.56 -9.91
C ILE A 47 11.14 4.64 -10.18
N THR A 48 11.97 4.22 -9.23
CA THR A 48 13.43 4.20 -9.41
C THR A 48 13.84 3.30 -10.57
N SER A 49 13.18 2.15 -10.76
CA SER A 49 13.47 1.24 -11.87
C SER A 49 13.19 1.85 -13.24
N LEU A 50 12.17 2.73 -13.35
CA LEU A 50 11.87 3.44 -14.59
C LEU A 50 13.04 4.35 -15.02
N TYR A 51 13.74 4.94 -14.06
CA TYR A 51 14.92 5.75 -14.35
C TYR A 51 16.18 4.91 -14.57
N LEU A 52 16.47 3.95 -13.69
CA LEU A 52 17.74 3.24 -13.69
C LEU A 52 17.83 2.09 -14.71
N ILE A 53 16.71 1.39 -14.95
CA ILE A 53 16.71 0.21 -15.84
C ILE A 53 16.29 0.60 -17.25
N TYR A 54 15.30 1.48 -17.36
CA TYR A 54 14.73 1.86 -18.67
C TYR A 54 15.24 3.19 -19.20
N ASP A 55 16.07 3.91 -18.42
CA ASP A 55 16.68 5.20 -18.78
C ASP A 55 15.67 6.21 -19.37
N LEU A 56 14.48 6.24 -18.77
CA LEU A 56 13.39 7.08 -19.25
C LEU A 56 13.60 8.54 -18.84
N ASN A 57 13.24 9.44 -19.74
CA ASN A 57 13.28 10.88 -19.47
C ASN A 57 12.34 11.25 -18.32
N THR A 58 12.80 12.14 -17.43
CA THR A 58 12.05 12.63 -16.26
C THR A 58 10.66 13.16 -16.63
N LEU A 59 10.54 13.89 -17.75
CA LEU A 59 9.25 14.42 -18.20
C LEU A 59 8.28 13.31 -18.60
N VAL A 60 8.75 12.24 -19.25
CA VAL A 60 7.94 11.08 -19.64
C VAL A 60 7.45 10.34 -18.39
N VAL A 61 8.32 10.12 -17.42
CA VAL A 61 7.95 9.47 -16.15
C VAL A 61 6.95 10.31 -15.37
N PHE A 62 7.16 11.62 -15.28
CA PHE A 62 6.28 12.54 -14.55
C PHE A 62 4.88 12.62 -15.19
N THR A 63 4.80 12.86 -16.50
CA THR A 63 3.52 12.94 -17.22
C THR A 63 2.80 11.59 -17.28
N GLY A 64 3.52 10.50 -17.51
CA GLY A 64 2.96 9.14 -17.45
C GLY A 64 2.39 8.81 -16.08
N THR A 65 3.08 9.20 -15.01
CA THR A 65 2.59 9.02 -13.63
C THR A 65 1.33 9.86 -13.39
N LEU A 66 1.24 11.10 -13.87
CA LEU A 66 0.04 11.91 -13.76
C LEU A 66 -1.15 11.29 -14.50
N VAL A 67 -0.95 10.82 -15.73
CA VAL A 67 -2.00 10.16 -16.51
C VAL A 67 -2.44 8.86 -15.84
N GLY A 68 -1.51 8.03 -15.39
CA GLY A 68 -1.79 6.80 -14.65
C GLY A 68 -2.57 7.08 -13.36
N SER A 69 -2.17 8.09 -12.59
CA SER A 69 -2.86 8.49 -11.36
C SER A 69 -4.27 8.99 -11.62
N PHE A 70 -4.48 9.75 -12.70
CA PHE A 70 -5.82 10.18 -13.11
C PHE A 70 -6.73 9.00 -13.43
N LEU A 71 -6.23 8.01 -14.17
CA LEU A 71 -6.97 6.77 -14.46
C LEU A 71 -7.30 6.02 -13.16
N VAL A 72 -6.35 5.92 -12.23
CA VAL A 72 -6.59 5.31 -10.91
C VAL A 72 -7.73 6.00 -10.20
N VAL A 73 -7.71 7.33 -10.08
CA VAL A 73 -8.77 8.11 -9.40
C VAL A 73 -10.13 7.91 -10.09
N PHE A 74 -10.16 7.88 -11.41
CA PHE A 74 -11.39 7.66 -12.18
C PHE A 74 -12.01 6.30 -11.85
N PHE A 75 -11.24 5.21 -11.94
CA PHE A 75 -11.74 3.87 -11.66
C PHE A 75 -12.04 3.64 -10.17
N CYS A 76 -11.24 4.23 -9.28
CA CYS A 76 -11.52 4.21 -7.84
C CYS A 76 -12.88 4.84 -7.52
N ASN A 77 -13.22 5.95 -8.17
CA ASN A 77 -14.53 6.58 -7.99
C ASN A 77 -15.67 5.73 -8.53
N LEU A 78 -15.48 5.07 -9.68
CA LEU A 78 -16.50 4.18 -10.25
C LEU A 78 -16.83 3.01 -9.32
N ILE A 79 -15.82 2.39 -8.72
CA ILE A 79 -15.98 1.23 -7.85
C ILE A 79 -16.35 1.64 -6.42
N GLY A 80 -15.77 2.73 -5.91
CA GLY A 80 -15.95 3.18 -4.54
C GLY A 80 -17.30 3.82 -4.26
N LYS A 81 -17.84 4.62 -5.19
CA LYS A 81 -19.14 5.30 -5.00
C LYS A 81 -20.31 4.36 -4.72
N PRO A 82 -20.55 3.28 -5.49
CA PRO A 82 -21.61 2.33 -5.18
C PRO A 82 -21.42 1.67 -3.81
N SER A 83 -20.20 1.26 -3.50
CA SER A 83 -19.86 0.65 -2.21
C SER A 83 -20.10 1.62 -1.05
N GLN A 84 -19.71 2.89 -1.19
CA GLN A 84 -19.93 3.92 -0.19
C GLN A 84 -21.43 4.22 0.00
N LYS A 85 -22.18 4.37 -1.10
CA LYS A 85 -23.61 4.72 -1.05
C LYS A 85 -24.45 3.62 -0.41
N PHE A 86 -24.26 2.38 -0.82
CA PHE A 86 -25.08 1.25 -0.41
C PHE A 86 -24.49 0.44 0.76
N GLY A 87 -23.27 0.75 1.21
CA GLY A 87 -22.60 -0.02 2.25
C GLY A 87 -22.25 -1.45 1.83
N LEU A 88 -21.97 -1.68 0.53
CA LEU A 88 -21.75 -3.02 -0.02
C LEU A 88 -20.29 -3.45 0.12
N PRO A 89 -20.01 -4.57 0.81
CA PRO A 89 -18.68 -5.17 0.81
C PRO A 89 -18.25 -5.62 -0.59
N PHE A 90 -16.96 -5.71 -0.82
CA PHE A 90 -16.40 -6.13 -2.11
C PHE A 90 -17.00 -7.43 -2.66
N ALA A 91 -17.11 -8.47 -1.83
CA ALA A 91 -17.66 -9.74 -2.22
C ALA A 91 -19.15 -9.65 -2.66
N VAL A 92 -19.92 -8.75 -2.06
CA VAL A 92 -21.32 -8.51 -2.44
C VAL A 92 -21.42 -7.71 -3.74
N LEU A 93 -20.53 -6.72 -3.90
CA LEU A 93 -20.42 -5.96 -5.15
C LEU A 93 -20.07 -6.87 -6.33
N LEU A 94 -19.12 -7.79 -6.15
CA LEU A 94 -18.75 -8.75 -7.18
C LEU A 94 -19.89 -9.70 -7.56
N ARG A 95 -20.76 -10.06 -6.61
CA ARG A 95 -21.91 -10.93 -6.91
C ARG A 95 -22.89 -10.28 -7.87
N SER A 96 -23.05 -8.97 -7.82
CA SER A 96 -23.95 -8.25 -8.71
C SER A 96 -23.47 -8.24 -10.16
N SER A 97 -22.17 -8.30 -10.42
CA SER A 97 -21.58 -8.26 -11.77
C SER A 97 -21.18 -9.63 -12.30
N LEU A 98 -20.63 -10.53 -11.46
CA LEU A 98 -20.05 -11.81 -11.88
C LEU A 98 -20.86 -13.04 -11.40
N GLY A 99 -21.96 -12.82 -10.71
CA GLY A 99 -22.72 -13.89 -10.10
C GLY A 99 -22.01 -14.55 -8.91
N PHE A 100 -22.65 -15.56 -8.32
CA PHE A 100 -22.17 -16.17 -7.08
C PHE A 100 -20.86 -16.95 -7.25
N ASN A 101 -20.71 -17.71 -8.33
CA ASN A 101 -19.53 -18.52 -8.60
C ASN A 101 -18.33 -17.66 -9.01
N GLY A 102 -18.56 -16.61 -9.83
CA GLY A 102 -17.53 -15.66 -10.19
C GLY A 102 -17.00 -14.90 -8.97
N ALA A 103 -17.87 -14.45 -8.08
CA ALA A 103 -17.48 -13.78 -6.85
C ALA A 103 -16.63 -14.67 -5.92
N LYS A 104 -16.91 -15.96 -5.83
CA LYS A 104 -16.08 -16.92 -5.08
C LYS A 104 -14.68 -17.03 -5.68
N PHE A 105 -14.59 -17.21 -6.99
CA PHE A 105 -13.33 -17.37 -7.69
C PHE A 105 -12.42 -16.14 -7.51
N PHE A 106 -12.95 -14.95 -7.78
CA PHE A 106 -12.18 -13.71 -7.57
C PHE A 106 -11.87 -13.43 -6.11
N GLY A 107 -12.76 -13.80 -5.18
CA GLY A 107 -12.48 -13.74 -3.75
C GLY A 107 -11.29 -14.62 -3.33
N LEU A 108 -11.16 -15.82 -3.94
CA LEU A 108 -10.01 -16.69 -3.72
C LEU A 108 -8.72 -16.11 -4.26
N ILE A 109 -8.74 -15.60 -5.51
CA ILE A 109 -7.57 -14.91 -6.10
C ILE A 109 -7.13 -13.76 -5.21
N ARG A 110 -8.07 -12.92 -4.77
CA ARG A 110 -7.79 -11.81 -3.85
C ARG A 110 -7.09 -12.27 -2.57
N SER A 111 -7.57 -13.37 -1.97
CA SER A 111 -6.97 -13.90 -0.75
C SER A 111 -5.54 -14.36 -0.98
N LEU A 112 -5.26 -15.02 -2.11
CA LEU A 112 -3.90 -15.42 -2.47
C LEU A 112 -2.97 -14.23 -2.67
N VAL A 113 -3.41 -13.22 -3.42
CA VAL A 113 -2.65 -11.97 -3.62
C VAL A 113 -2.42 -11.26 -2.28
N GLY A 114 -3.44 -11.21 -1.41
CA GLY A 114 -3.32 -10.61 -0.08
C GLY A 114 -2.29 -11.30 0.80
N ILE A 115 -2.27 -12.63 0.82
CA ILE A 115 -1.28 -13.44 1.56
C ILE A 115 0.14 -13.14 1.03
N PHE A 116 0.31 -13.13 -0.30
CA PHE A 116 1.59 -12.86 -0.92
C PHE A 116 2.12 -11.46 -0.59
N LEU A 117 1.28 -10.43 -0.75
CA LEU A 117 1.65 -9.04 -0.42
C LEU A 117 1.95 -8.87 1.08
N PHE A 118 1.17 -9.51 1.94
CA PHE A 118 1.43 -9.51 3.38
C PHE A 118 2.80 -10.11 3.71
N GLY A 119 3.15 -11.24 3.07
CA GLY A 119 4.45 -11.86 3.22
C GLY A 119 5.61 -10.95 2.82
N ILE A 120 5.49 -10.27 1.66
CA ILE A 120 6.49 -9.31 1.19
C ILE A 120 6.64 -8.15 2.18
N GLN A 121 5.55 -7.56 2.63
CA GLN A 121 5.58 -6.43 3.58
C GLN A 121 6.17 -6.86 4.93
N THR A 122 5.84 -8.05 5.41
CA THR A 122 6.43 -8.61 6.64
C THR A 122 7.94 -8.80 6.50
N TYR A 123 8.39 -9.28 5.35
CA TYR A 123 9.80 -9.43 5.05
C TYR A 123 10.54 -8.07 5.08
N PHE A 124 10.01 -7.05 4.43
CA PHE A 124 10.62 -5.71 4.48
C PHE A 124 10.64 -5.12 5.90
N LEU A 125 9.55 -5.29 6.65
CA LEU A 125 9.50 -4.86 8.06
C LEU A 125 10.56 -5.60 8.89
N SER A 126 10.73 -6.90 8.69
CA SER A 126 11.74 -7.68 9.39
C SER A 126 13.15 -7.21 9.06
N LYS A 127 13.45 -6.81 7.82
CA LYS A 127 14.77 -6.27 7.46
C LYS A 127 15.09 -4.97 8.21
N ILE A 128 14.12 -4.09 8.38
CA ILE A 128 14.29 -2.87 9.19
C ILE A 128 14.64 -3.25 10.64
N LEU A 129 13.93 -4.22 11.21
CA LEU A 129 14.20 -4.71 12.56
C LEU A 129 15.59 -5.38 12.69
N VAL A 130 16.02 -6.12 11.67
CA VAL A 130 17.37 -6.69 11.63
C VAL A 130 18.43 -5.60 11.75
N TYR A 131 18.30 -4.52 10.97
CA TYR A 131 19.26 -3.40 11.07
C TYR A 131 19.24 -2.77 12.45
N LEU A 132 18.05 -2.55 13.03
CA LEU A 132 17.91 -2.00 14.36
C LEU A 132 18.54 -2.92 15.42
N ILE A 133 18.27 -4.22 15.37
CA ILE A 133 18.86 -5.21 16.29
C ILE A 133 20.39 -5.22 16.15
N ARG A 134 20.91 -5.20 14.93
CA ARG A 134 22.37 -5.18 14.70
C ARG A 134 23.02 -3.93 15.26
N ILE A 135 22.41 -2.76 15.08
CA ILE A 135 22.92 -1.50 15.64
C ILE A 135 22.93 -1.57 17.17
N LEU A 136 21.86 -2.08 17.77
CA LEU A 136 21.79 -2.22 19.23
C LEU A 136 22.85 -3.19 19.77
N LEU A 137 23.04 -4.34 19.12
CA LEU A 137 24.06 -5.31 19.51
C LEU A 137 25.47 -4.73 19.38
N PHE A 138 25.74 -4.04 18.26
CA PHE A 138 27.02 -3.37 18.04
C PHE A 138 27.32 -2.29 19.10
N THR A 139 26.30 -1.56 19.55
CA THR A 139 26.43 -0.54 20.59
C THR A 139 26.77 -1.15 21.96
N ILE A 140 26.37 -2.41 22.21
CA ILE A 140 26.67 -3.12 23.45
C ILE A 140 28.08 -3.69 23.43
N ASP A 141 28.43 -4.42 22.35
CA ASP A 141 29.75 -5.02 22.17
C ASP A 141 29.97 -5.44 20.70
N ASP A 142 31.00 -4.91 20.07
CA ASP A 142 31.38 -5.21 18.68
C ASP A 142 31.67 -6.70 18.44
N SER A 143 32.12 -7.41 19.46
CA SER A 143 32.50 -8.83 19.37
C SER A 143 31.30 -9.77 19.29
N ILE A 144 30.11 -9.34 19.72
CA ILE A 144 28.89 -10.17 19.73
C ILE A 144 28.53 -10.61 18.31
N LEU A 145 28.59 -9.71 17.34
CA LEU A 145 28.22 -10.01 15.94
C LEU A 145 29.19 -10.99 15.25
N GLN A 146 30.40 -11.19 15.79
CA GLN A 146 31.41 -12.11 15.28
C GLN A 146 31.25 -13.53 15.82
N GLN A 147 30.34 -13.76 16.76
CA GLN A 147 30.13 -15.11 17.31
C GLN A 147 29.55 -16.03 16.23
N ASN A 148 29.95 -17.30 16.26
CA ASN A 148 29.56 -18.33 15.29
C ASN A 148 28.04 -18.48 15.14
N ILE A 149 27.26 -18.24 16.20
CA ILE A 149 25.80 -18.31 16.19
C ILE A 149 25.19 -17.28 15.21
N PHE A 150 25.79 -16.09 15.09
CA PHE A 150 25.31 -15.04 14.20
C PHE A 150 25.86 -15.16 12.78
N ILE A 151 26.85 -16.01 12.54
CA ILE A 151 27.45 -16.26 11.23
C ILE A 151 26.72 -17.42 10.52
N PHE A 152 26.04 -18.30 11.27
CA PHE A 152 25.36 -19.46 10.70
C PHE A 152 24.10 -19.04 9.96
N TYR A 153 23.95 -19.53 8.71
CA TYR A 153 22.79 -19.28 7.85
C TYR A 153 21.96 -20.54 7.70
N TYR A 154 20.64 -20.43 7.97
CA TYR A 154 19.66 -21.47 7.74
C TYR A 154 18.61 -20.97 6.74
N PHE A 155 18.43 -21.64 5.61
CA PHE A 155 17.63 -21.19 4.46
C PHE A 155 18.02 -19.77 3.96
N GLY A 156 19.29 -19.43 3.99
CA GLY A 156 19.79 -18.10 3.56
C GLY A 156 19.50 -16.96 4.54
N LEU A 157 18.97 -17.26 5.73
CA LEU A 157 18.68 -16.28 6.78
C LEU A 157 19.49 -16.60 8.04
N ASN A 158 19.99 -15.56 8.68
CA ASN A 158 20.69 -15.65 9.97
C ASN A 158 19.68 -15.75 11.13
N ILE A 159 20.15 -16.13 12.32
CA ILE A 159 19.33 -16.20 13.53
C ILE A 159 18.67 -14.84 13.88
N ILE A 160 19.38 -13.72 13.61
CA ILE A 160 18.83 -12.37 13.78
C ILE A 160 17.67 -12.14 12.79
N ASP A 161 17.82 -12.56 11.54
CA ASP A 161 16.76 -12.45 10.52
C ASP A 161 15.50 -13.23 10.94
N TRP A 162 15.68 -14.48 11.43
CA TRP A 162 14.57 -15.30 11.91
C TRP A 162 13.86 -14.69 13.12
N SER A 163 14.64 -14.18 14.08
CA SER A 163 14.05 -13.51 15.25
C SER A 163 13.27 -12.25 14.86
N ALA A 164 13.80 -11.46 13.94
CA ALA A 164 13.13 -10.26 13.44
C ALA A 164 11.83 -10.57 12.69
N ILE A 165 11.80 -11.65 11.88
CA ILE A 165 10.57 -12.11 11.20
C ILE A 165 9.52 -12.51 12.25
N LEU A 166 9.92 -13.29 13.26
CA LEU A 166 9.01 -13.75 14.30
C LEU A 166 8.44 -12.56 15.11
N ILE A 167 9.28 -11.61 15.50
CA ILE A 167 8.86 -10.38 16.18
C ILE A 167 7.88 -9.60 15.30
N SER A 168 8.17 -9.46 13.98
CA SER A 168 7.28 -8.77 13.03
C SER A 168 5.90 -9.42 12.96
N ILE A 169 5.83 -10.76 12.87
CA ILE A 169 4.56 -11.49 12.80
C ILE A 169 3.77 -11.32 14.11
N ILE A 170 4.41 -11.45 15.26
CA ILE A 170 3.75 -11.25 16.56
C ILE A 170 3.21 -9.83 16.66
N PHE A 171 4.02 -8.83 16.31
CA PHE A 171 3.63 -7.41 16.36
C PHE A 171 2.42 -7.13 15.46
N GLN A 172 2.44 -7.60 14.21
CA GLN A 172 1.33 -7.44 13.28
C GLN A 172 0.05 -8.14 13.78
N THR A 173 0.18 -9.36 14.32
CA THR A 173 -0.97 -10.09 14.86
C THR A 173 -1.60 -9.36 16.06
N LEU A 174 -0.78 -8.82 16.95
CA LEU A 174 -1.24 -8.00 18.07
C LEU A 174 -1.96 -6.73 17.58
N LEU A 175 -1.40 -6.02 16.59
CA LEU A 175 -2.06 -4.84 16.01
C LEU A 175 -3.43 -5.18 15.42
N PHE A 176 -3.54 -6.30 14.71
CA PHE A 176 -4.83 -6.75 14.18
C PHE A 176 -5.84 -7.04 15.28
N SER A 177 -5.41 -7.60 16.41
CA SER A 177 -6.30 -7.96 17.53
C SER A 177 -6.90 -6.76 18.26
N ILE A 178 -6.23 -5.60 18.22
CA ILE A 178 -6.67 -4.38 18.94
C ILE A 178 -7.89 -3.71 18.31
N GLY A 179 -8.12 -3.94 17.01
CA GLY A 179 -9.32 -3.49 16.32
C GLY A 179 -9.14 -2.28 15.39
N ILE A 180 -10.16 -2.05 14.56
CA ILE A 180 -10.13 -1.12 13.42
C ILE A 180 -9.92 0.34 13.82
N GLN A 181 -10.48 0.77 14.95
CA GLN A 181 -10.39 2.17 15.37
C GLN A 181 -8.96 2.56 15.80
N TYR A 182 -8.27 1.64 16.45
CA TYR A 182 -6.88 1.85 16.83
C TYR A 182 -5.98 1.84 15.60
N ASN A 183 -6.18 0.88 14.71
CA ASN A 183 -5.45 0.77 13.44
C ASN A 183 -5.63 2.04 12.59
N LYS A 184 -6.82 2.65 12.55
CA LYS A 184 -7.06 3.93 11.91
C LYS A 184 -6.16 5.04 12.45
N LYS A 185 -6.05 5.18 13.79
CA LYS A 185 -5.18 6.18 14.41
C LYS A 185 -3.71 5.95 14.07
N LEU A 186 -3.30 4.68 14.06
CA LEU A 186 -1.93 4.29 13.71
C LEU A 186 -1.61 4.58 12.24
N ILE A 187 -2.54 4.33 11.32
CA ILE A 187 -2.41 4.68 9.89
C ILE A 187 -2.25 6.19 9.75
N ASN A 188 -3.09 6.99 10.41
CA ASN A 188 -3.03 8.45 10.33
C ASN A 188 -1.70 8.99 10.88
N PHE A 189 -1.24 8.46 12.01
CA PHE A 189 0.06 8.83 12.59
C PHE A 189 1.21 8.46 11.66
N SER A 190 1.22 7.24 11.13
CA SER A 190 2.24 6.77 10.19
C SER A 190 2.26 7.61 8.91
N ALA A 191 1.10 7.96 8.36
CA ALA A 191 0.99 8.80 7.18
C ALA A 191 1.63 10.17 7.40
N ILE A 192 1.31 10.84 8.50
CA ILE A 192 1.87 12.15 8.84
C ILE A 192 3.39 12.04 8.98
N THR A 193 3.88 11.00 9.67
CA THR A 193 5.32 10.77 9.86
C THR A 193 6.03 10.58 8.51
N VAL A 194 5.43 9.80 7.59
CA VAL A 194 6.01 9.56 6.26
C VAL A 194 5.98 10.84 5.43
N TYR A 195 4.88 11.60 5.42
CA TYR A 195 4.82 12.89 4.69
C TYR A 195 5.87 13.87 5.18
N VAL A 196 6.01 14.03 6.50
CA VAL A 196 7.03 14.92 7.08
C VAL A 196 8.44 14.41 6.77
N GLY A 197 8.68 13.10 6.92
CA GLY A 197 9.95 12.48 6.60
C GLY A 197 10.36 12.67 5.13
N MET A 198 9.41 12.52 4.19
CA MET A 198 9.67 12.75 2.77
C MET A 198 9.97 14.21 2.46
N LEU A 199 9.29 15.15 3.10
CA LEU A 199 9.60 16.57 2.97
C LEU A 199 11.01 16.89 3.48
N ILE A 200 11.37 16.39 4.66
CA ILE A 200 12.72 16.55 5.20
C ILE A 200 13.75 15.95 4.24
N PHE A 201 13.52 14.72 3.77
CA PHE A 201 14.41 14.06 2.83
C PHE A 201 14.58 14.87 1.53
N PHE A 202 13.47 15.37 0.97
CA PHE A 202 13.51 16.26 -0.21
C PHE A 202 14.40 17.49 0.03
N PHE A 203 14.22 18.18 1.15
CA PHE A 203 15.03 19.35 1.47
C PHE A 203 16.51 19.01 1.69
N VAL A 204 16.80 17.88 2.34
CA VAL A 204 18.19 17.45 2.53
C VAL A 204 18.85 17.18 1.18
N VAL A 205 18.20 16.45 0.27
CA VAL A 205 18.74 16.17 -1.07
C VAL A 205 18.86 17.48 -1.88
N PHE A 206 17.85 18.36 -1.81
CA PHE A 206 17.88 19.64 -2.52
C PHE A 206 19.03 20.54 -2.07
N LEU A 207 19.31 20.59 -0.78
CA LEU A 207 20.39 21.41 -0.22
C LEU A 207 21.78 20.79 -0.42
N SER A 208 21.86 19.45 -0.48
CA SER A 208 23.16 18.76 -0.65
C SER A 208 23.71 18.93 -2.07
N ASP A 209 22.86 18.97 -3.09
CA ASP A 209 23.29 19.00 -4.50
C ASP A 209 22.36 19.85 -5.37
N VAL A 210 22.45 21.17 -5.19
CA VAL A 210 21.60 22.17 -5.86
C VAL A 210 21.76 22.11 -7.40
N LYS A 211 22.94 21.75 -7.91
CA LYS A 211 23.16 21.66 -9.35
C LYS A 211 22.39 20.50 -9.98
N ILE A 212 22.52 19.30 -9.41
CA ILE A 212 21.83 18.11 -9.91
C ILE A 212 20.31 18.29 -9.84
N THR A 213 19.82 18.86 -8.74
CA THR A 213 18.37 19.13 -8.60
C THR A 213 17.89 20.20 -9.56
N SER A 214 18.65 21.26 -9.81
CA SER A 214 18.26 22.29 -10.79
C SER A 214 18.26 21.74 -12.23
N GLU A 215 19.20 20.87 -12.59
CA GLU A 215 19.23 20.19 -13.88
C GLU A 215 18.01 19.24 -14.03
N ALA A 216 17.68 18.45 -13.00
CA ALA A 216 16.50 17.61 -13.00
C ALA A 216 15.19 18.41 -13.17
N PHE A 217 15.07 19.54 -12.49
CA PHE A 217 13.92 20.46 -12.67
C PHE A 217 13.88 21.07 -14.08
N SER A 218 15.02 21.48 -14.63
CA SER A 218 15.07 22.05 -15.98
C SER A 218 14.64 21.02 -17.06
N THR A 219 14.95 19.72 -16.87
CA THR A 219 14.51 18.67 -17.78
C THR A 219 13.00 18.41 -17.72
N ILE A 220 12.35 18.59 -16.55
CA ILE A 220 10.90 18.49 -16.42
C ILE A 220 10.18 19.57 -17.23
N PHE A 221 10.75 20.78 -17.34
CA PHE A 221 10.14 21.91 -18.05
C PHE A 221 10.57 22.00 -19.52
N ASN A 222 11.45 21.13 -20.00
CA ASN A 222 11.90 21.10 -21.39
C ASN A 222 10.92 20.37 -22.29
N LEU A 223 9.93 21.09 -22.82
CA LEU A 223 8.86 20.58 -23.68
C LEU A 223 9.34 20.04 -25.04
N ASN A 224 10.53 20.42 -25.50
CA ASN A 224 11.04 19.98 -26.79
C ASN A 224 11.23 18.47 -26.88
N ASN A 225 11.55 17.80 -25.75
CA ASN A 225 11.70 16.36 -25.69
C ASN A 225 10.35 15.63 -25.54
N PHE A 226 9.27 16.34 -25.24
CA PHE A 226 7.97 15.71 -25.01
C PHE A 226 7.20 15.42 -26.31
N LEU A 227 7.37 16.29 -27.32
CA LEU A 227 6.64 16.20 -28.60
C LEU A 227 7.24 15.16 -29.56
N ASP A 228 8.31 14.48 -29.15
CA ASP A 228 8.88 13.42 -29.94
C ASP A 228 7.97 12.17 -29.89
N VAL A 229 7.54 11.69 -31.07
CA VAL A 229 6.66 10.52 -31.24
C VAL A 229 7.24 9.28 -30.55
N ASN A 230 8.57 9.19 -30.44
CA ASN A 230 9.28 8.10 -29.77
C ASN A 230 8.97 8.04 -28.27
N ASN A 231 8.54 9.12 -27.64
CA ASN A 231 8.22 9.20 -26.20
C ASN A 231 6.78 8.78 -25.86
N LEU A 232 5.90 8.63 -26.86
CA LEU A 232 4.51 8.24 -26.63
C LEU A 232 4.38 6.80 -26.07
N ALA A 233 5.11 5.84 -26.64
CA ALA A 233 5.07 4.46 -26.17
C ALA A 233 5.60 4.33 -24.73
N PRO A 234 6.75 4.90 -24.36
CA PRO A 234 7.21 4.96 -22.96
C PRO A 234 6.20 5.62 -22.02
N LEU A 235 5.55 6.71 -22.42
CA LEU A 235 4.55 7.41 -21.61
C LEU A 235 3.36 6.49 -21.26
N PHE A 236 2.81 5.79 -22.27
CA PHE A 236 1.71 4.84 -22.03
C PHE A 236 2.16 3.65 -21.20
N THR A 237 3.40 3.20 -21.35
CA THR A 237 3.97 2.12 -20.52
C THR A 237 4.07 2.55 -19.07
N VAL A 238 4.56 3.76 -18.78
CA VAL A 238 4.62 4.31 -17.42
C VAL A 238 3.21 4.45 -16.85
N ALA A 239 2.28 5.06 -17.59
CA ALA A 239 0.90 5.23 -17.15
C ALA A 239 0.22 3.88 -16.86
N GLY A 240 0.42 2.89 -17.72
CA GLY A 240 -0.08 1.53 -17.53
C GLY A 240 0.52 0.84 -16.31
N THR A 241 1.81 0.98 -16.08
CA THR A 241 2.51 0.41 -14.92
C THR A 241 1.97 0.99 -13.61
N ILE A 242 1.82 2.31 -13.53
CA ILE A 242 1.24 3.00 -12.38
C ILE A 242 -0.22 2.57 -12.19
N PHE A 243 -1.00 2.52 -13.25
CA PHE A 243 -2.38 2.09 -13.18
C PHE A 243 -2.51 0.66 -12.65
N VAL A 244 -1.74 -0.30 -13.18
CA VAL A 244 -1.75 -1.70 -12.76
C VAL A 244 -1.31 -1.83 -11.30
N TYR A 245 -0.25 -1.14 -10.89
CA TYR A 245 0.24 -1.16 -9.51
C TYR A 245 -0.83 -0.71 -8.53
N PHE A 246 -1.50 0.42 -8.80
CA PHE A 246 -2.54 0.93 -7.91
C PHE A 246 -3.89 0.25 -8.08
N SER A 247 -4.13 -0.49 -9.18
CA SER A 247 -5.37 -1.26 -9.36
C SER A 247 -5.53 -2.35 -8.29
N ILE A 248 -4.43 -2.88 -7.74
CA ILE A 248 -4.44 -3.82 -6.62
C ILE A 248 -5.12 -3.19 -5.39
N LEU A 249 -5.02 -1.87 -5.23
CA LEU A 249 -5.62 -1.14 -4.10
C LEU A 249 -7.12 -0.85 -4.29
N PHE A 250 -7.70 -1.03 -5.50
CA PHE A 250 -9.13 -0.80 -5.75
C PHE A 250 -10.03 -1.67 -4.89
N GLU A 251 -9.61 -2.90 -4.62
CA GLU A 251 -10.34 -3.80 -3.76
C GLU A 251 -10.35 -3.34 -2.30
N LEU A 252 -9.22 -2.85 -1.83
CA LEU A 252 -9.09 -2.30 -0.49
C LEU A 252 -10.00 -1.07 -0.32
N LEU A 253 -10.13 -0.26 -1.36
CA LEU A 253 -11.02 0.90 -1.37
C LEU A 253 -12.48 0.53 -1.14
N THR A 254 -12.97 -0.56 -1.68
CA THR A 254 -14.35 -1.00 -1.43
C THR A 254 -14.57 -1.36 0.03
N CYS A 255 -13.60 -1.97 0.69
CA CYS A 255 -13.66 -2.26 2.12
C CYS A 255 -13.65 -0.98 2.98
N TRP A 256 -12.86 0.02 2.60
CA TRP A 256 -12.71 1.26 3.35
C TRP A 256 -13.80 2.28 3.01
N SER A 257 -14.29 2.32 1.78
CA SER A 257 -15.41 3.18 1.39
C SER A 257 -16.70 2.84 2.16
N LEU A 258 -16.83 1.62 2.66
CA LEU A 258 -17.91 1.22 3.56
C LEU A 258 -17.96 2.05 4.84
N GLN A 259 -16.82 2.52 5.31
CA GLN A 259 -16.67 3.25 6.58
C GLN A 259 -16.66 4.78 6.39
N ILE A 260 -16.58 5.26 5.14
CA ILE A 260 -16.55 6.70 4.84
C ILE A 260 -17.95 7.29 5.00
N ARG A 261 -18.06 8.37 5.77
CA ARG A 261 -19.30 9.13 5.90
C ARG A 261 -19.72 9.71 4.55
N VAL A 262 -20.96 9.51 4.19
CA VAL A 262 -21.57 10.22 3.05
C VAL A 262 -21.93 11.61 3.58
N TYR A 263 -21.14 12.62 3.24
CA TYR A 263 -21.59 13.99 3.36
C TYR A 263 -22.69 14.17 2.30
N GLN A 264 -23.93 14.24 2.73
CA GLN A 264 -24.98 14.79 1.89
C GLN A 264 -24.61 16.27 1.73
N LEU A 265 -24.13 16.64 0.55
CA LEU A 265 -24.17 18.02 0.10
C LEU A 265 -25.66 18.34 -0.04
N VAL A 266 -26.21 19.04 0.97
CA VAL A 266 -27.52 19.66 0.94
C VAL A 266 -27.42 20.87 0.02
#